data_5b91f30d4ce494ab789729dd8ce5ed1a
#
_entry.id   5b91f30d4ce494ab789729dd8ce5ed1a
#
_cell.length_a   1.000
_cell.length_b   1.000
_cell.length_c   1.000
_cell.angle_alpha   90.00
_cell.angle_beta   90.00
_cell.angle_gamma   90.00
#
_symmetry.space_group_name_H-M   'P 1'
#
loop_
_entity.id
_entity.type
_entity.pdbx_description
1 polymer ?
#
loop_
_entity_poly.entity_id
_entity_poly.type
_entity_poly.pdbx_seq_one_letter_code
_entity_poly.pdbx_strand_id
1 'polypeptide(L)'
;MGNRTIVPFGPQHPVLPEPIHLDLVLEDERVIEAIPRIGYIHRGLEKLVEKKDYQQYVYVAERICGICSFMHGMGYCMSIESIMEVEIPERAKFLRTIWAELSRLHSHLLWLGLLADAFGFESLFMQSWKLREQVLDIFEETTGGRVIFSVCDVGGVKKDISSETLNRMKEVLTAMERELKEAAAVFLNDSTVKLRTKGIGVLSKEAAFELGAVGPMARASGIEMDIRSQGYAAYDQLDFKPVTDQGGDCYARTKVRILSLIHI
;
A
#
# COMPACT_ATOMS: atom_id res chain seq x y z
N MET A 1 39.77 3.57 -16.95
CA MET A 1 38.36 3.15 -17.17
C MET A 1 38.07 2.08 -16.16
N GLY A 2 37.14 2.29 -15.26
CA GLY A 2 36.71 1.29 -14.26
C GLY A 2 36.16 0.04 -14.95
N ASN A 3 36.30 -1.08 -14.29
CA ASN A 3 35.81 -2.36 -14.83
C ASN A 3 34.28 -2.39 -14.70
N ARG A 4 33.55 -2.31 -15.80
CA ARG A 4 32.07 -2.34 -15.81
C ARG A 4 31.59 -3.79 -15.78
N THR A 5 30.74 -4.10 -14.83
CA THR A 5 30.13 -5.42 -14.66
C THR A 5 28.61 -5.26 -14.59
N ILE A 6 27.88 -6.20 -15.19
CA ILE A 6 26.41 -6.26 -15.08
C ILE A 6 26.07 -7.37 -14.10
N VAL A 7 25.29 -7.03 -13.07
CA VAL A 7 24.83 -7.97 -12.07
C VAL A 7 23.29 -8.05 -12.15
N PRO A 8 22.72 -9.23 -12.42
CA PRO A 8 21.27 -9.41 -12.43
C PRO A 8 20.73 -9.42 -11.00
N PHE A 9 19.63 -8.69 -10.75
CA PHE A 9 18.91 -8.65 -9.50
C PHE A 9 17.43 -9.00 -9.76
N GLY A 10 16.94 -10.06 -9.18
CA GLY A 10 15.61 -10.61 -9.48
C GLY A 10 15.59 -11.53 -10.72
N PRO A 11 14.41 -11.93 -11.24
CA PRO A 11 13.09 -11.44 -10.90
C PRO A 11 12.56 -11.89 -9.55
N GLN A 12 13.01 -13.04 -9.03
CA GLN A 12 12.63 -13.52 -7.70
C GLN A 12 13.79 -13.26 -6.73
N HIS A 13 13.54 -12.43 -5.74
CA HIS A 13 14.51 -12.08 -4.73
C HIS A 13 13.79 -11.90 -3.38
N PRO A 14 14.35 -12.37 -2.26
CA PRO A 14 13.68 -12.32 -0.95
C PRO A 14 13.23 -10.93 -0.51
N VAL A 15 13.96 -9.89 -0.89
CA VAL A 15 13.65 -8.49 -0.54
C VAL A 15 12.58 -7.87 -1.44
N LEU A 16 12.28 -8.47 -2.59
CA LEU A 16 11.28 -7.93 -3.53
C LEU A 16 9.90 -8.47 -3.18
N PRO A 17 8.90 -7.62 -2.88
CA PRO A 17 7.54 -8.07 -2.60
C PRO A 17 6.83 -8.62 -3.86
N GLU A 18 7.27 -8.18 -5.04
CA GLU A 18 6.74 -8.57 -6.34
C GLU A 18 7.89 -8.82 -7.32
N PRO A 19 7.79 -9.76 -8.28
CA PRO A 19 8.85 -10.05 -9.23
C PRO A 19 9.16 -8.86 -10.14
N ILE A 20 10.40 -8.37 -10.06
CA ILE A 20 10.99 -7.41 -10.98
C ILE A 20 12.42 -7.82 -11.27
N HIS A 21 12.89 -7.63 -12.48
CA HIS A 21 14.29 -7.85 -12.84
C HIS A 21 14.98 -6.52 -13.09
N LEU A 22 16.15 -6.34 -12.49
CA LEU A 22 17.03 -5.20 -12.70
C LEU A 22 18.40 -5.69 -13.16
N ASP A 23 18.85 -5.23 -14.33
CA ASP A 23 20.24 -5.33 -14.69
C ASP A 23 20.99 -4.15 -14.04
N LEU A 24 21.77 -4.43 -13.01
CA LEU A 24 22.56 -3.42 -12.31
C LEU A 24 23.92 -3.29 -12.98
N VAL A 25 24.19 -2.14 -13.58
CA VAL A 25 25.50 -1.81 -14.15
C VAL A 25 26.37 -1.23 -13.05
N LEU A 26 27.45 -1.93 -12.72
CA LEU A 26 28.41 -1.50 -11.71
C LEU A 26 29.68 -1.00 -12.38
N GLU A 27 30.26 0.04 -11.80
CA GLU A 27 31.62 0.48 -12.06
C GLU A 27 32.39 0.36 -10.73
N ASP A 28 33.32 -0.58 -10.70
CA ASP A 28 33.93 -1.12 -9.49
C ASP A 28 32.88 -1.67 -8.53
N GLU A 29 32.43 -1.23 -7.52
CA GLU A 29 31.33 -1.74 -6.65
C GLU A 29 30.16 -0.77 -6.57
N ARG A 30 30.17 0.27 -7.39
CA ARG A 30 29.12 1.29 -7.38
C ARG A 30 28.14 1.08 -8.52
N VAL A 31 26.85 1.03 -8.19
CA VAL A 31 25.78 1.02 -9.21
C VAL A 31 25.73 2.39 -9.90
N ILE A 32 25.98 2.39 -11.20
CA ILE A 32 25.93 3.59 -12.04
C ILE A 32 24.65 3.66 -12.88
N GLU A 33 24.03 2.49 -13.14
CA GLU A 33 22.80 2.40 -13.90
C GLU A 33 21.98 1.19 -13.43
N ALA A 34 20.67 1.29 -13.45
CA ALA A 34 19.75 0.18 -13.21
C ALA A 34 18.74 0.11 -14.34
N ILE A 35 18.73 -0.99 -15.08
CA ILE A 35 17.87 -1.22 -16.24
C ILE A 35 16.73 -2.14 -15.82
N PRO A 36 15.49 -1.63 -15.65
CA PRO A 36 14.36 -2.45 -15.23
C PRO A 36 13.80 -3.27 -16.39
N ARG A 37 13.45 -4.52 -16.11
CA ARG A 37 12.63 -5.37 -16.95
C ARG A 37 11.37 -5.76 -16.21
N ILE A 38 10.24 -5.34 -16.71
CA ILE A 38 8.91 -5.55 -16.10
C ILE A 38 8.14 -6.61 -16.85
N GLY A 39 6.96 -7.02 -16.34
CA GLY A 39 6.08 -7.98 -16.97
C GLY A 39 6.13 -9.39 -16.36
N TYR A 40 6.93 -9.64 -15.35
CA TYR A 40 7.05 -10.96 -14.72
C TYR A 40 5.82 -11.41 -13.95
N ILE A 41 4.93 -10.49 -13.58
CA ILE A 41 3.65 -10.75 -12.92
C ILE A 41 2.47 -10.77 -13.92
N HIS A 42 2.70 -10.55 -15.22
CA HIS A 42 1.65 -10.59 -16.23
C HIS A 42 0.99 -11.96 -16.33
N ARG A 43 -0.32 -12.03 -16.23
CA ARG A 43 -1.12 -13.27 -16.20
C ARG A 43 -2.28 -13.25 -17.18
N GLY A 44 -2.34 -12.28 -18.07
CA GLY A 44 -3.40 -12.15 -19.08
C GLY A 44 -4.77 -11.80 -18.51
N LEU A 45 -4.82 -11.06 -17.39
CA LEU A 45 -6.07 -10.68 -16.73
C LEU A 45 -6.94 -9.79 -17.63
N GLU A 46 -6.33 -8.96 -18.47
CA GLU A 46 -6.98 -8.09 -19.43
C GLU A 46 -7.75 -8.91 -20.49
N LYS A 47 -7.21 -10.07 -20.88
CA LYS A 47 -7.91 -10.98 -21.79
C LYS A 47 -8.96 -11.83 -21.08
N LEU A 48 -8.77 -12.06 -19.80
CA LEU A 48 -9.75 -12.81 -19.00
C LEU A 48 -11.03 -11.99 -18.75
N VAL A 49 -10.93 -10.66 -18.57
CA VAL A 49 -12.10 -9.80 -18.34
C VAL A 49 -13.10 -9.86 -19.50
N GLU A 50 -12.64 -9.96 -20.73
CA GLU A 50 -13.51 -10.10 -21.90
C GLU A 50 -14.38 -11.38 -21.89
N LYS A 51 -13.98 -12.39 -21.11
CA LYS A 51 -14.63 -13.71 -21.03
C LYS A 51 -15.49 -13.90 -19.78
N LYS A 52 -15.49 -12.92 -18.88
CA LYS A 52 -16.19 -13.01 -17.60
C LYS A 52 -17.37 -12.04 -17.55
N ASP A 53 -18.39 -12.46 -16.84
CA ASP A 53 -19.45 -11.56 -16.42
C ASP A 53 -18.87 -10.48 -15.48
N TYR A 54 -19.44 -9.26 -15.57
CA TYR A 54 -18.94 -8.12 -14.80
C TYR A 54 -19.00 -8.35 -13.29
N GLN A 55 -19.96 -9.10 -12.77
CA GLN A 55 -20.06 -9.44 -11.35
C GLN A 55 -18.99 -10.46 -10.95
N GLN A 56 -18.71 -11.45 -11.81
CA GLN A 56 -17.68 -12.45 -11.57
C GLN A 56 -16.29 -11.85 -11.63
N TYR A 57 -16.08 -10.83 -12.44
CA TYR A 57 -14.76 -10.23 -12.59
C TYR A 57 -14.30 -9.48 -11.34
N VAL A 58 -15.17 -9.09 -10.42
CA VAL A 58 -14.79 -8.51 -9.12
C VAL A 58 -13.79 -9.41 -8.39
N TYR A 59 -14.02 -10.72 -8.41
CA TYR A 59 -13.10 -11.70 -7.79
C TYR A 59 -11.74 -11.75 -8.48
N VAL A 60 -11.70 -11.56 -9.79
CA VAL A 60 -10.44 -11.53 -10.55
C VAL A 60 -9.72 -10.22 -10.33
N ALA A 61 -10.43 -9.10 -10.29
CA ALA A 61 -9.87 -7.78 -10.04
C ALA A 61 -9.09 -7.73 -8.72
N GLU A 62 -9.63 -8.31 -7.65
CA GLU A 62 -8.92 -8.40 -6.37
C GLU A 62 -7.63 -9.22 -6.43
N ARG A 63 -7.50 -10.13 -7.41
CA ARG A 63 -6.31 -10.96 -7.60
C ARG A 63 -5.25 -10.34 -8.52
N ILE A 64 -5.45 -9.09 -8.93
CA ILE A 64 -4.40 -8.31 -9.60
C ILE A 64 -3.21 -8.14 -8.65
N CYS A 65 -3.47 -7.86 -7.38
CA CYS A 65 -2.46 -7.70 -6.35
C CYS A 65 -2.91 -8.34 -5.03
N GLY A 66 -2.05 -9.16 -4.42
CA GLY A 66 -2.34 -9.80 -3.14
C GLY A 66 -2.22 -8.87 -1.91
N ILE A 67 -1.69 -7.65 -2.09
CA ILE A 67 -1.49 -6.70 -0.98
C ILE A 67 -2.60 -5.64 -0.96
N CYS A 68 -2.91 -5.06 -2.12
CA CYS A 68 -3.95 -4.05 -2.27
C CYS A 68 -5.23 -4.59 -2.95
N SER A 69 -5.53 -5.86 -2.74
CA SER A 69 -6.63 -6.59 -3.37
C SER A 69 -7.98 -5.88 -3.25
N PHE A 70 -8.32 -5.41 -2.06
CA PHE A 70 -9.55 -4.70 -1.82
C PHE A 70 -9.70 -3.44 -2.68
N MET A 71 -8.60 -2.68 -2.84
CA MET A 71 -8.62 -1.45 -3.64
C MET A 71 -8.89 -1.73 -5.12
N HIS A 72 -8.36 -2.85 -5.66
CA HIS A 72 -8.66 -3.28 -7.03
C HIS A 72 -10.13 -3.69 -7.19
N GLY A 73 -10.67 -4.49 -6.26
CA GLY A 73 -12.09 -4.87 -6.27
C GLY A 73 -13.02 -3.67 -6.14
N MET A 74 -12.73 -2.77 -5.19
CA MET A 74 -13.49 -1.56 -4.99
C MET A 74 -13.44 -0.61 -6.20
N GLY A 75 -12.24 -0.36 -6.76
CA GLY A 75 -12.08 0.49 -7.93
C GLY A 75 -12.83 -0.06 -9.15
N TYR A 76 -12.79 -1.39 -9.34
CA TYR A 76 -13.55 -2.05 -10.38
C TYR A 76 -15.07 -1.87 -10.18
N CYS A 77 -15.59 -2.13 -8.98
CA CYS A 77 -17.02 -1.93 -8.67
C CYS A 77 -17.43 -0.49 -8.92
N MET A 78 -16.66 0.49 -8.47
CA MET A 78 -16.93 1.91 -8.68
C MET A 78 -16.97 2.29 -10.16
N SER A 79 -16.10 1.70 -10.98
CA SER A 79 -16.09 1.92 -12.44
C SER A 79 -17.36 1.40 -13.09
N ILE A 80 -17.81 0.19 -12.73
CA ILE A 80 -19.08 -0.38 -13.23
C ILE A 80 -20.28 0.44 -12.75
N GLU A 81 -20.30 0.83 -11.48
CA GLU A 81 -21.36 1.66 -10.89
C GLU A 81 -21.48 3.00 -11.60
N SER A 82 -20.35 3.62 -11.94
CA SER A 82 -20.33 4.86 -12.72
C SER A 82 -20.90 4.68 -14.15
N ILE A 83 -20.59 3.57 -14.81
CA ILE A 83 -21.09 3.26 -16.17
C ILE A 83 -22.59 2.95 -16.14
N MET A 84 -23.04 2.26 -15.09
CA MET A 84 -24.43 1.83 -14.95
C MET A 84 -25.32 2.84 -14.21
N GLU A 85 -24.75 3.95 -13.74
CA GLU A 85 -25.44 4.99 -12.94
C GLU A 85 -26.11 4.40 -11.68
N VAL A 86 -25.43 3.46 -11.01
CA VAL A 86 -25.94 2.80 -9.79
C VAL A 86 -25.55 3.60 -8.56
N GLU A 87 -26.54 4.01 -7.78
CA GLU A 87 -26.31 4.63 -6.47
C GLU A 87 -26.03 3.57 -5.39
N ILE A 88 -25.05 3.87 -4.53
CA ILE A 88 -24.63 3.00 -3.44
C ILE A 88 -25.25 3.48 -2.13
N PRO A 89 -25.82 2.56 -1.30
CA PRO A 89 -26.30 2.90 0.02
C PRO A 89 -25.21 3.54 0.91
N GLU A 90 -25.59 4.53 1.70
CA GLU A 90 -24.66 5.30 2.54
C GLU A 90 -23.84 4.41 3.46
N ARG A 91 -24.48 3.43 4.10
CA ARG A 91 -23.79 2.46 4.94
C ARG A 91 -22.72 1.66 4.18
N ALA A 92 -22.97 1.30 2.93
CA ALA A 92 -21.98 0.59 2.11
C ALA A 92 -20.76 1.48 1.79
N LYS A 93 -20.94 2.80 1.61
CA LYS A 93 -19.83 3.74 1.43
C LYS A 93 -18.93 3.75 2.66
N PHE A 94 -19.49 3.83 3.86
CA PHE A 94 -18.70 3.78 5.12
C PHE A 94 -18.00 2.44 5.30
N LEU A 95 -18.65 1.31 5.04
CA LEU A 95 -18.02 -0.01 5.15
C LEU A 95 -16.86 -0.17 4.16
N ARG A 96 -17.04 0.27 2.91
CA ARG A 96 -15.95 0.31 1.93
C ARG A 96 -14.79 1.16 2.41
N THR A 97 -15.05 2.31 3.00
CA THR A 97 -14.00 3.19 3.55
C THR A 97 -13.24 2.53 4.70
N ILE A 98 -13.94 1.86 5.61
CA ILE A 98 -13.32 1.11 6.71
C ILE A 98 -12.37 0.03 6.17
N TRP A 99 -12.83 -0.82 5.26
CA TRP A 99 -11.99 -1.86 4.68
C TRP A 99 -10.85 -1.31 3.82
N ALA A 100 -11.07 -0.18 3.13
CA ALA A 100 -10.01 0.50 2.37
C ALA A 100 -8.89 1.00 3.29
N GLU A 101 -9.24 1.62 4.42
CA GLU A 101 -8.26 2.11 5.38
C GLU A 101 -7.54 0.97 6.10
N LEU A 102 -8.24 -0.10 6.49
CA LEU A 102 -7.62 -1.32 7.00
C LEU A 102 -6.67 -1.96 5.98
N SER A 103 -7.04 -1.98 4.70
CA SER A 103 -6.18 -2.48 3.61
C SER A 103 -4.92 -1.63 3.47
N ARG A 104 -5.03 -0.32 3.61
CA ARG A 104 -3.88 0.58 3.60
C ARG A 104 -3.00 0.39 4.84
N LEU A 105 -3.59 0.19 6.00
CA LEU A 105 -2.89 -0.08 7.26
C LEU A 105 -2.03 -1.36 7.15
N HIS A 106 -2.65 -2.46 6.74
CA HIS A 106 -1.96 -3.74 6.53
C HIS A 106 -0.84 -3.64 5.49
N SER A 107 -1.06 -2.90 4.41
CA SER A 107 -0.08 -2.69 3.34
C SER A 107 1.14 -1.89 3.80
N HIS A 108 0.92 -0.82 4.55
CA HIS A 108 2.01 0.00 5.09
C HIS A 108 2.83 -0.76 6.15
N LEU A 109 2.18 -1.56 7.00
CA LEU A 109 2.87 -2.42 7.97
C LEU A 109 3.73 -3.49 7.29
N LEU A 110 3.25 -4.10 6.21
CA LEU A 110 4.04 -5.01 5.40
C LEU A 110 5.28 -4.30 4.83
N TRP A 111 5.11 -3.11 4.26
CA TRP A 111 6.22 -2.34 3.69
C TRP A 111 7.26 -1.97 4.74
N LEU A 112 6.82 -1.55 5.94
CA LEU A 112 7.73 -1.22 7.04
C LEU A 112 8.50 -2.45 7.54
N GLY A 113 7.83 -3.59 7.63
CA GLY A 113 8.49 -4.85 7.99
C GLY A 113 9.57 -5.23 6.98
N LEU A 114 9.27 -5.21 5.69
CA LEU A 114 10.26 -5.49 4.64
C LEU A 114 11.42 -4.49 4.64
N LEU A 115 11.16 -3.22 4.95
CA LEU A 115 12.22 -2.23 5.12
C LEU A 115 13.11 -2.54 6.32
N ALA A 116 12.53 -2.97 7.44
CA ALA A 116 13.28 -3.39 8.63
C ALA A 116 14.16 -4.60 8.33
N ASP A 117 13.64 -5.58 7.62
CA ASP A 117 14.40 -6.76 7.18
C ASP A 117 15.58 -6.38 6.27
N ALA A 118 15.35 -5.47 5.31
CA ALA A 118 16.41 -4.95 4.43
C ALA A 118 17.54 -4.24 5.19
N PHE A 119 17.31 -3.76 6.41
CA PHE A 119 18.33 -3.21 7.32
C PHE A 119 18.94 -4.25 8.25
N GLY A 120 18.43 -5.48 8.25
CA GLY A 120 18.82 -6.52 9.20
C GLY A 120 18.19 -6.33 10.59
N PHE A 121 17.08 -5.60 10.71
CA PHE A 121 16.36 -5.39 11.97
C PHE A 121 15.25 -6.43 12.13
N GLU A 122 15.63 -7.69 12.33
CA GLU A 122 14.73 -8.83 12.42
C GLU A 122 13.63 -8.64 13.50
N SER A 123 13.99 -8.14 14.69
CA SER A 123 13.02 -7.89 15.76
C SER A 123 11.95 -6.85 15.34
N LEU A 124 12.35 -5.82 14.61
CA LEU A 124 11.44 -4.78 14.14
C LEU A 124 10.55 -5.28 12.99
N PHE A 125 11.11 -6.15 12.13
CA PHE A 125 10.33 -6.88 11.14
C PHE A 125 9.24 -7.72 11.82
N MET A 126 9.59 -8.54 12.80
CA MET A 126 8.65 -9.38 13.54
C MET A 126 7.58 -8.56 14.27
N GLN A 127 7.95 -7.41 14.85
CA GLN A 127 6.99 -6.51 15.49
C GLN A 127 6.01 -5.91 14.49
N SER A 128 6.47 -5.47 13.32
CA SER A 128 5.61 -4.94 12.25
C SER A 128 4.61 -6.00 11.77
N TRP A 129 5.05 -7.25 11.66
CA TRP A 129 4.18 -8.37 11.25
C TRP A 129 3.18 -8.76 12.34
N LYS A 130 3.59 -8.73 13.60
CA LYS A 130 2.67 -8.92 14.75
C LYS A 130 1.55 -7.88 14.76
N LEU A 131 1.87 -6.61 14.50
CA LEU A 131 0.86 -5.56 14.38
C LEU A 131 -0.05 -5.79 13.17
N ARG A 132 0.52 -6.25 12.06
CA ARG A 132 -0.24 -6.58 10.86
C ARG A 132 -1.22 -7.73 11.08
N GLU A 133 -0.86 -8.73 11.88
CA GLU A 133 -1.76 -9.85 12.21
C GLU A 133 -3.07 -9.37 12.85
N GLN A 134 -3.04 -8.37 13.72
CA GLN A 134 -4.26 -7.81 14.33
C GLN A 134 -5.22 -7.24 13.27
N VAL A 135 -4.69 -6.65 12.20
CA VAL A 135 -5.51 -6.17 11.07
C VAL A 135 -6.07 -7.32 10.25
N LEU A 136 -5.27 -8.38 10.05
CA LEU A 136 -5.72 -9.58 9.33
C LEU A 136 -6.81 -10.32 10.10
N ASP A 137 -6.76 -10.35 11.43
CA ASP A 137 -7.81 -10.92 12.27
C ASP A 137 -9.13 -10.13 12.15
N ILE A 138 -9.05 -8.79 12.08
CA ILE A 138 -10.21 -7.95 11.80
C ILE A 138 -10.80 -8.26 10.42
N PHE A 139 -9.96 -8.43 9.39
CA PHE A 139 -10.45 -8.83 8.07
C PHE A 139 -11.15 -10.18 8.10
N GLU A 140 -10.53 -11.19 8.71
CA GLU A 140 -11.11 -12.53 8.82
C GLU A 140 -12.47 -12.50 9.49
N GLU A 141 -12.59 -11.79 10.59
CA GLU A 141 -13.84 -11.65 11.32
C GLU A 141 -14.92 -10.95 10.49
N THR A 142 -14.59 -9.82 9.85
CA THR A 142 -15.58 -8.98 9.17
C THR A 142 -15.88 -9.46 7.75
N THR A 143 -14.97 -10.21 7.13
CA THR A 143 -15.08 -10.59 5.72
C THR A 143 -15.03 -12.09 5.45
N GLY A 144 -14.40 -12.86 6.35
CA GLY A 144 -14.13 -14.29 6.18
C GLY A 144 -12.82 -14.58 5.43
N GLY A 145 -12.07 -13.55 5.03
CA GLY A 145 -10.75 -13.67 4.39
C GLY A 145 -9.73 -12.78 5.07
N ARG A 146 -8.45 -13.13 4.97
CA ARG A 146 -7.37 -12.37 5.64
C ARG A 146 -6.69 -11.36 4.73
N VAL A 147 -6.63 -11.63 3.42
CA VAL A 147 -5.90 -10.81 2.45
C VAL A 147 -6.74 -10.49 1.22
N ILE A 148 -7.39 -11.50 0.64
CA ILE A 148 -8.32 -11.36 -0.47
C ILE A 148 -9.68 -11.82 0.02
N PHE A 149 -10.67 -10.94 0.11
CA PHE A 149 -11.89 -11.24 0.84
C PHE A 149 -13.18 -10.89 0.08
N SER A 150 -13.11 -10.26 -1.08
CA SER A 150 -14.21 -10.12 -2.06
C SER A 150 -15.54 -9.63 -1.48
N VAL A 151 -15.49 -8.67 -0.56
CA VAL A 151 -16.69 -8.12 0.09
C VAL A 151 -17.31 -6.95 -0.67
N CYS A 152 -16.55 -6.33 -1.60
CA CYS A 152 -17.11 -5.33 -2.51
C CYS A 152 -17.99 -6.01 -3.55
N ASP A 153 -19.13 -5.40 -3.86
CA ASP A 153 -20.00 -5.81 -4.95
C ASP A 153 -20.55 -4.59 -5.68
N VAL A 154 -20.94 -4.75 -6.94
CA VAL A 154 -21.57 -3.66 -7.69
C VAL A 154 -22.88 -3.29 -7.03
N GLY A 155 -23.03 -2.02 -6.66
CA GLY A 155 -24.18 -1.51 -5.91
C GLY A 155 -24.06 -1.58 -4.38
N GLY A 156 -22.92 -2.06 -3.84
CA GLY A 156 -22.75 -2.07 -2.39
C GLY A 156 -21.64 -3.00 -1.87
N VAL A 157 -21.99 -3.75 -0.84
CA VAL A 157 -21.10 -4.70 -0.16
C VAL A 157 -21.87 -5.98 0.20
N LYS A 158 -21.17 -7.12 0.24
CA LYS A 158 -21.76 -8.43 0.51
C LYS A 158 -21.97 -8.74 2.00
N LYS A 159 -21.31 -7.99 2.87
CA LYS A 159 -21.38 -8.20 4.34
C LYS A 159 -21.58 -6.86 5.05
N ASP A 160 -22.20 -6.92 6.20
CA ASP A 160 -22.31 -5.82 7.14
C ASP A 160 -21.44 -6.09 8.37
N ILE A 161 -21.11 -5.04 9.12
CA ILE A 161 -20.37 -5.12 10.38
C ILE A 161 -21.30 -4.69 11.51
N SER A 162 -21.48 -5.55 12.53
CA SER A 162 -22.30 -5.23 13.68
C SER A 162 -21.69 -4.08 14.51
N SER A 163 -22.53 -3.38 15.28
CA SER A 163 -22.05 -2.34 16.19
C SER A 163 -21.11 -2.88 17.27
N GLU A 164 -21.32 -4.12 17.70
CA GLU A 164 -20.43 -4.80 18.65
C GLU A 164 -19.04 -5.01 18.04
N THR A 165 -18.98 -5.55 16.82
CA THR A 165 -17.73 -5.75 16.08
C THR A 165 -17.01 -4.40 15.83
N LEU A 166 -17.74 -3.35 15.44
CA LEU A 166 -17.16 -2.01 15.26
C LEU A 166 -16.52 -1.46 16.55
N ASN A 167 -17.16 -1.64 17.70
CA ASN A 167 -16.61 -1.23 18.99
C ASN A 167 -15.33 -2.00 19.34
N ARG A 168 -15.32 -3.33 19.13
CA ARG A 168 -14.11 -4.14 19.34
C ARG A 168 -12.99 -3.74 18.38
N MET A 169 -13.28 -3.50 17.11
CA MET A 169 -12.30 -3.00 16.15
C MET A 169 -11.66 -1.70 16.64
N LYS A 170 -12.47 -0.77 17.14
CA LYS A 170 -11.98 0.49 17.70
C LYS A 170 -11.03 0.27 18.89
N GLU A 171 -11.36 -0.66 19.77
CA GLU A 171 -10.50 -1.01 20.92
C GLU A 171 -9.16 -1.59 20.45
N VAL A 172 -9.18 -2.54 19.52
CA VAL A 172 -7.98 -3.17 18.94
C VAL A 172 -7.10 -2.13 18.25
N LEU A 173 -7.67 -1.27 17.40
CA LEU A 173 -6.93 -0.25 16.68
C LEU A 173 -6.35 0.81 17.63
N THR A 174 -7.06 1.17 18.68
CA THR A 174 -6.56 2.11 19.70
C THR A 174 -5.38 1.52 20.48
N ALA A 175 -5.45 0.24 20.83
CA ALA A 175 -4.32 -0.45 21.49
C ALA A 175 -3.11 -0.56 20.56
N MET A 176 -3.35 -0.90 19.29
CA MET A 176 -2.32 -1.03 18.27
C MET A 176 -1.59 0.30 17.98
N GLU A 177 -2.29 1.44 18.06
CA GLU A 177 -1.70 2.77 17.82
C GLU A 177 -0.49 3.04 18.75
N ARG A 178 -0.55 2.61 20.01
CA ARG A 178 0.56 2.77 20.95
C ARG A 178 1.79 1.97 20.50
N GLU A 179 1.62 0.68 20.22
CA GLU A 179 2.70 -0.18 19.75
C GLU A 179 3.26 0.32 18.41
N LEU A 180 2.41 0.85 17.54
CA LEU A 180 2.81 1.44 16.27
C LEU A 180 3.69 2.69 16.48
N LYS A 181 3.35 3.57 17.42
CA LYS A 181 4.16 4.75 17.75
C LYS A 181 5.55 4.37 18.28
N GLU A 182 5.65 3.30 19.07
CA GLU A 182 6.92 2.79 19.57
C GLU A 182 7.79 2.25 18.42
N ALA A 183 7.24 1.42 17.54
CA ALA A 183 7.93 0.94 16.34
C ALA A 183 8.33 2.09 15.39
N ALA A 184 7.43 3.04 15.19
CA ALA A 184 7.67 4.23 14.38
C ALA A 184 8.86 5.07 14.90
N ALA A 185 8.99 5.19 16.21
CA ALA A 185 10.09 5.93 16.82
C ALA A 185 11.46 5.32 16.47
N VAL A 186 11.56 4.00 16.33
CA VAL A 186 12.78 3.33 15.89
C VAL A 186 13.11 3.73 14.45
N PHE A 187 12.17 3.58 13.51
CA PHE A 187 12.38 3.98 12.10
C PHE A 187 12.76 5.45 11.94
N LEU A 188 12.17 6.34 12.75
CA LEU A 188 12.38 7.77 12.62
C LEU A 188 13.63 8.28 13.35
N ASN A 189 14.12 7.58 14.37
CA ASN A 189 15.19 8.08 15.21
C ASN A 189 16.51 7.31 15.08
N ASP A 190 16.48 6.06 14.63
CA ASP A 190 17.68 5.25 14.48
C ASP A 190 18.69 5.86 13.51
N SER A 191 19.96 5.87 13.90
CA SER A 191 21.04 6.46 13.12
C SER A 191 21.35 5.69 11.84
N THR A 192 21.24 4.35 11.87
CA THR A 192 21.48 3.49 10.71
C THR A 192 20.39 3.69 9.65
N VAL A 193 19.13 3.79 10.07
CA VAL A 193 18.02 4.11 9.16
C VAL A 193 18.26 5.46 8.50
N LYS A 194 18.60 6.49 9.27
CA LYS A 194 18.88 7.83 8.73
C LYS A 194 20.06 7.83 7.76
N LEU A 195 21.14 7.16 8.11
CA LEU A 195 22.36 7.08 7.28
C LEU A 195 22.08 6.40 5.93
N ARG A 196 21.22 5.38 5.92
CA ARG A 196 20.92 4.59 4.72
C ARG A 196 19.78 5.16 3.87
N THR A 197 19.02 6.12 4.36
CA THR A 197 17.80 6.60 3.69
C THR A 197 17.78 8.08 3.41
N LYS A 198 18.45 8.93 4.22
CA LYS A 198 18.51 10.36 3.97
C LYS A 198 19.41 10.70 2.80
N GLY A 199 18.89 11.48 1.87
CA GLY A 199 19.60 11.89 0.66
C GLY A 199 19.79 10.74 -0.35
N ILE A 200 19.20 9.57 -0.11
CA ILE A 200 19.30 8.42 -1.01
C ILE A 200 18.01 8.28 -1.81
N GLY A 201 18.14 8.05 -3.14
CA GLY A 201 17.02 7.89 -4.05
C GLY A 201 16.13 9.14 -4.10
N VAL A 202 16.73 10.31 -4.14
CA VAL A 202 16.02 11.59 -4.18
C VAL A 202 15.22 11.70 -5.46
N LEU A 203 13.92 11.96 -5.32
CA LEU A 203 13.00 12.31 -6.39
C LEU A 203 12.52 13.74 -6.13
N SER A 204 12.92 14.70 -6.99
CA SER A 204 12.49 16.08 -6.85
C SER A 204 10.99 16.23 -7.11
N LYS A 205 10.39 17.32 -6.65
CA LYS A 205 8.97 17.61 -6.88
C LYS A 205 8.65 17.69 -8.37
N GLU A 206 9.52 18.32 -9.15
CA GLU A 206 9.38 18.47 -10.59
C GLU A 206 9.43 17.10 -11.29
N ALA A 207 10.46 16.30 -11.00
CA ALA A 207 10.59 14.96 -11.56
C ALA A 207 9.44 14.05 -11.13
N ALA A 208 8.98 14.14 -9.88
CA ALA A 208 7.83 13.39 -9.41
C ALA A 208 6.55 13.74 -10.19
N PHE A 209 6.36 15.01 -10.51
CA PHE A 209 5.23 15.45 -11.31
C PHE A 209 5.33 14.99 -12.77
N GLU A 210 6.48 15.17 -13.41
CA GLU A 210 6.76 14.76 -14.81
C GLU A 210 6.60 13.24 -15.01
N LEU A 211 7.03 12.43 -14.02
CA LEU A 211 6.93 10.99 -14.06
C LEU A 211 5.54 10.47 -13.65
N GLY A 212 4.60 11.34 -13.29
CA GLY A 212 3.28 10.94 -12.84
C GLY A 212 3.30 10.15 -11.52
N ALA A 213 4.26 10.45 -10.62
CA ALA A 213 4.34 9.77 -9.34
C ALA A 213 3.06 10.00 -8.51
N VAL A 214 2.62 8.96 -7.80
CA VAL A 214 1.40 9.00 -6.98
C VAL A 214 1.64 8.46 -5.57
N GLY A 215 0.67 8.66 -4.68
CA GLY A 215 0.68 8.13 -3.33
C GLY A 215 1.88 8.62 -2.49
N PRO A 216 2.47 7.76 -1.64
CA PRO A 216 3.60 8.15 -0.78
C PRO A 216 4.84 8.64 -1.55
N MET A 217 5.03 8.21 -2.81
CA MET A 217 6.12 8.71 -3.65
C MET A 217 5.97 10.20 -3.93
N ALA A 218 4.80 10.62 -4.43
CA ALA A 218 4.49 12.02 -4.71
C ALA A 218 4.47 12.86 -3.43
N ARG A 219 3.81 12.37 -2.37
CA ARG A 219 3.69 13.12 -1.11
C ARG A 219 5.01 13.31 -0.38
N ALA A 220 5.93 12.36 -0.48
CA ALA A 220 7.28 12.51 0.06
C ALA A 220 8.13 13.54 -0.70
N SER A 221 7.77 13.87 -1.94
CA SER A 221 8.40 14.88 -2.78
C SER A 221 7.66 16.24 -2.73
N GLY A 222 6.79 16.45 -1.75
CA GLY A 222 6.08 17.72 -1.54
C GLY A 222 4.89 17.97 -2.46
N ILE A 223 4.37 16.92 -3.12
CA ILE A 223 3.12 17.01 -3.90
C ILE A 223 1.96 16.66 -2.99
N GLU A 224 1.13 17.64 -2.66
CA GLU A 224 -0.06 17.48 -1.82
C GLU A 224 -1.24 16.93 -2.64
N MET A 225 -1.07 15.68 -3.11
CA MET A 225 -2.09 14.98 -3.87
C MET A 225 -2.38 13.63 -3.23
N ASP A 226 -3.65 13.43 -2.88
CA ASP A 226 -4.17 12.15 -2.40
C ASP A 226 -5.55 11.92 -3.01
N ILE A 227 -5.77 10.76 -3.58
CA ILE A 227 -7.03 10.42 -4.25
C ILE A 227 -8.24 10.50 -3.30
N ARG A 228 -8.04 10.30 -2.00
CA ARG A 228 -9.09 10.42 -0.98
C ARG A 228 -9.67 11.83 -0.89
N SER A 229 -8.89 12.85 -1.22
CA SER A 229 -9.35 14.24 -1.32
C SER A 229 -10.38 14.48 -2.44
N GLN A 230 -10.60 13.50 -3.32
CA GLN A 230 -11.63 13.52 -4.35
C GLN A 230 -13.00 13.10 -3.84
N GLY A 231 -13.11 12.69 -2.57
CA GLY A 231 -14.40 12.41 -1.92
C GLY A 231 -15.08 11.12 -2.36
N TYR A 232 -14.36 10.12 -2.88
CA TYR A 232 -14.98 8.84 -3.20
C TYR A 232 -15.37 8.05 -1.93
N ALA A 233 -16.30 7.13 -2.04
CA ALA A 233 -16.90 6.37 -0.93
C ALA A 233 -17.45 7.32 0.14
N ALA A 234 -16.91 7.34 1.37
CA ALA A 234 -17.33 8.25 2.44
C ALA A 234 -16.23 9.28 2.80
N TYR A 235 -15.19 9.45 1.98
CA TYR A 235 -14.09 10.36 2.31
C TYR A 235 -14.47 11.84 2.28
N ASP A 236 -15.51 12.22 1.54
CA ASP A 236 -16.11 13.57 1.55
C ASP A 236 -16.75 13.96 2.88
N GLN A 237 -17.08 12.95 3.70
CA GLN A 237 -17.70 13.12 5.02
C GLN A 237 -16.69 13.02 6.17
N LEU A 238 -15.41 12.85 5.86
CA LEU A 238 -14.33 12.68 6.84
C LEU A 238 -13.38 13.88 6.83
N ASP A 239 -12.91 14.29 8.01
CA ASP A 239 -11.84 15.29 8.14
C ASP A 239 -10.49 14.62 7.79
N PHE A 240 -10.23 14.51 6.50
CA PHE A 240 -9.03 13.90 5.96
C PHE A 240 -8.06 14.96 5.42
N LYS A 241 -6.78 14.84 5.83
CA LYS A 241 -5.68 15.67 5.32
C LYS A 241 -4.54 14.81 4.82
N PRO A 242 -4.01 15.06 3.60
CA PRO A 242 -2.85 14.36 3.10
C PRO A 242 -1.61 14.57 3.98
N VAL A 243 -0.87 13.50 4.25
CA VAL A 243 0.44 13.59 4.91
C VAL A 243 1.51 13.78 3.84
N THR A 244 2.30 14.85 3.96
CA THR A 244 3.37 15.19 3.01
C THR A 244 4.71 15.38 3.71
N ASP A 245 5.79 15.28 2.94
CA ASP A 245 7.15 15.65 3.33
C ASP A 245 7.88 16.27 2.13
N GLN A 246 8.92 17.07 2.37
CA GLN A 246 9.66 17.79 1.33
C GLN A 246 10.99 17.12 0.96
N GLY A 247 11.39 16.05 1.67
CA GLY A 247 12.71 15.44 1.53
C GLY A 247 12.94 14.73 0.19
N GLY A 248 11.90 14.20 -0.43
CA GLY A 248 11.96 13.48 -1.71
C GLY A 248 12.76 12.18 -1.69
N ASP A 249 13.38 11.82 -0.58
CA ASP A 249 14.29 10.69 -0.43
C ASP A 249 13.61 9.45 0.19
N CYS A 250 14.37 8.39 0.37
CA CYS A 250 13.88 7.16 1.00
C CYS A 250 13.38 7.40 2.44
N TYR A 251 14.01 8.32 3.18
CA TYR A 251 13.59 8.67 4.52
C TYR A 251 12.24 9.38 4.54
N ALA A 252 12.05 10.35 3.67
CA ALA A 252 10.78 11.05 3.51
C ALA A 252 9.63 10.08 3.15
N ARG A 253 9.88 9.13 2.25
CA ARG A 253 8.92 8.08 1.89
C ARG A 253 8.57 7.17 3.07
N THR A 254 9.53 6.84 3.91
CA THR A 254 9.32 6.08 5.15
C THR A 254 8.47 6.87 6.14
N LYS A 255 8.83 8.14 6.36
CA LYS A 255 8.12 9.04 7.25
C LYS A 255 6.67 9.27 6.83
N VAL A 256 6.40 9.50 5.54
CA VAL A 256 5.04 9.68 5.03
C VAL A 256 4.19 8.43 5.28
N ARG A 257 4.73 7.23 5.08
CA ARG A 257 3.98 5.98 5.36
C ARG A 257 3.68 5.81 6.84
N ILE A 258 4.65 6.06 7.70
CA ILE A 258 4.48 5.98 9.18
C ILE A 258 3.43 6.98 9.65
N LEU A 259 3.55 8.24 9.27
CA LEU A 259 2.59 9.27 9.67
C LEU A 259 1.20 8.98 9.11
N SER A 260 1.12 8.45 7.89
CA SER A 260 -0.15 8.01 7.30
C SER A 260 -0.82 6.89 8.10
N LEU A 261 -0.06 5.97 8.72
CA LEU A 261 -0.59 4.94 9.61
C LEU A 261 -1.21 5.54 10.90
N ILE A 262 -0.54 6.51 11.48
CA ILE A 262 -0.96 7.14 12.75
C ILE A 262 -2.22 7.99 12.54
N HIS A 263 -2.42 8.54 11.35
CA HIS A 263 -3.58 9.39 11.01
C HIS A 263 -4.83 8.61 10.57
N ILE A 264 -4.76 7.29 10.51
CA ILE A 264 -5.94 6.46 10.27
C ILE A 264 -6.80 6.38 11.52
#